data_53a4d3e16090b0b2d02bb3162940f9b9
#
_entry.id   53a4d3e16090b0b2d02bb3162940f9b9
#
_cell.length_a   1.000
_cell.length_b   1.000
_cell.length_c   1.000
_cell.angle_alpha   90.00
_cell.angle_beta   90.00
_cell.angle_gamma   90.00
#
_symmetry.space_group_name_H-M   'P 1'
#
loop_
_entity.id
_entity.type
_entity.pdbx_description
1 polymer ?
#
loop_
_entity_poly.entity_id
_entity_poly.type
_entity_poly.pdbx_seq_one_letter_code
_entity_poly.pdbx_strand_id
1 'polypeptide(L)'
;MNENSYQQITQEAAKEMMDTQEVVILDVREQHEYDSGHIPGAVLLPVGTITEDTAVAVIDELDTTVLVYCRSGNRSKTASQALVDLGYTNVYEFGGINDWPYEIEE
;
A
#
# COMPACT_ATOMS: atom_id res chain seq x y z
N MET A 1 5.49 25.12 4.02
CA MET A 1 4.45 24.29 3.48
C MET A 1 4.93 22.85 3.35
N ASN A 2 4.11 21.93 3.70
CA ASN A 2 4.47 20.52 3.67
C ASN A 2 3.96 19.87 2.39
N GLU A 3 4.88 19.38 1.59
CA GLU A 3 4.55 18.66 0.37
C GLU A 3 4.49 17.16 0.60
N ASN A 4 4.83 16.72 1.80
CA ASN A 4 4.90 15.30 2.08
C ASN A 4 3.52 14.80 2.47
N SER A 5 2.78 14.34 1.50
CA SER A 5 1.50 13.71 1.76
C SER A 5 1.31 12.61 0.73
N TYR A 6 0.52 11.62 1.13
CA TYR A 6 0.15 10.59 0.18
C TYR A 6 -1.04 11.05 -0.63
N GLN A 7 -1.28 10.39 -1.75
CA GLN A 7 -2.45 10.68 -2.58
C GLN A 7 -3.45 9.55 -2.47
N GLN A 8 -4.73 9.91 -2.50
CA GLN A 8 -5.78 8.90 -2.55
C GLN A 8 -6.21 8.74 -3.99
N ILE A 9 -6.31 7.50 -4.45
CA ILE A 9 -6.72 7.20 -5.81
C ILE A 9 -7.83 6.16 -5.76
N THR A 10 -8.54 6.00 -6.87
CA THR A 10 -9.58 4.99 -6.98
C THR A 10 -8.95 3.63 -7.16
N GLN A 11 -9.74 2.58 -6.91
CA GLN A 11 -9.26 1.22 -7.13
C GLN A 11 -9.02 0.97 -8.61
N GLU A 12 -9.82 1.58 -9.46
CA GLU A 12 -9.63 1.48 -10.90
C GLU A 12 -8.28 2.09 -11.31
N ALA A 13 -7.94 3.26 -10.78
CA ALA A 13 -6.67 3.89 -11.08
C ALA A 13 -5.50 3.05 -10.56
N ALA A 14 -5.66 2.48 -9.36
CA ALA A 14 -4.62 1.61 -8.80
C ALA A 14 -4.40 0.39 -9.70
N LYS A 15 -5.49 -0.22 -10.16
CA LYS A 15 -5.38 -1.39 -11.04
C LYS A 15 -4.66 -1.04 -12.33
N GLU A 16 -4.95 0.12 -12.90
CA GLU A 16 -4.27 0.56 -14.10
C GLU A 16 -2.77 0.73 -13.85
N MET A 17 -2.40 1.31 -12.72
CA MET A 17 -0.99 1.47 -12.38
C MET A 17 -0.30 0.11 -12.21
N MET A 18 -1.00 -0.84 -11.59
CA MET A 18 -0.45 -2.20 -11.44
C MET A 18 -0.20 -2.85 -12.78
N ASP A 19 -1.05 -2.59 -13.76
CA ASP A 19 -0.97 -3.24 -15.06
C ASP A 19 0.05 -2.58 -15.99
N THR A 20 0.39 -1.30 -15.75
CA THR A 20 1.18 -0.53 -16.73
C THR A 20 2.51 -0.04 -16.17
N GLN A 21 2.76 -0.15 -14.88
CA GLN A 21 3.96 0.39 -14.25
C GLN A 21 4.55 -0.62 -13.28
N GLU A 22 5.81 -0.41 -12.93
CA GLU A 22 6.41 -1.15 -11.82
C GLU A 22 6.02 -0.47 -10.53
N VAL A 23 5.33 -1.19 -9.67
CA VAL A 23 4.85 -0.66 -8.39
C VAL A 23 5.07 -1.68 -7.30
N VAL A 24 5.14 -1.21 -6.07
CA VAL A 24 5.07 -2.08 -4.90
C VAL A 24 3.66 -1.96 -4.34
N ILE A 25 2.99 -3.08 -4.19
CA ILE A 25 1.64 -3.13 -3.63
C ILE A 25 1.78 -3.57 -2.18
N LEU A 26 1.35 -2.73 -1.24
CA LEU A 26 1.47 -3.04 0.19
C LEU A 26 0.11 -3.37 0.78
N ASP A 27 0.03 -4.54 1.40
CA ASP A 27 -1.10 -4.94 2.23
C ASP A 27 -0.69 -4.66 3.66
N VAL A 28 -1.38 -3.70 4.30
CA VAL A 28 -0.99 -3.28 5.65
C VAL A 28 -1.91 -3.87 6.72
N ARG A 29 -2.61 -4.95 6.37
CA ARG A 29 -3.44 -5.71 7.30
C ARG A 29 -2.56 -6.66 8.11
N GLU A 30 -3.19 -7.54 8.89
CA GLU A 30 -2.48 -8.53 9.67
C GLU A 30 -2.21 -9.79 8.84
N GLN A 31 -1.29 -10.61 9.33
CA GLN A 31 -0.86 -11.82 8.61
C GLN A 31 -2.05 -12.73 8.29
N HIS A 32 -2.95 -12.94 9.25
CA HIS A 32 -4.07 -13.85 9.03
C HIS A 32 -5.04 -13.33 7.97
N GLU A 33 -5.15 -12.00 7.86
CA GLU A 33 -5.98 -11.40 6.82
C GLU A 33 -5.34 -11.60 5.44
N TYR A 34 -4.04 -11.38 5.36
CA TYR A 34 -3.28 -11.58 4.13
C TYR A 34 -3.39 -13.03 3.65
N ASP A 35 -3.28 -13.96 4.60
CA ASP A 35 -3.32 -15.39 4.26
C ASP A 35 -4.69 -15.82 3.74
N SER A 36 -5.75 -15.14 4.15
CA SER A 36 -7.10 -15.50 3.70
C SER A 36 -7.43 -14.95 2.32
N GLY A 37 -6.59 -14.07 1.79
CA GLY A 37 -6.78 -13.52 0.46
C GLY A 37 -6.18 -12.14 0.37
N HIS A 38 -5.45 -11.87 -0.70
CA HIS A 38 -4.80 -10.58 -0.90
C HIS A 38 -4.76 -10.26 -2.39
N ILE A 39 -4.50 -9.01 -2.71
CA ILE A 39 -4.37 -8.59 -4.10
C ILE A 39 -3.12 -9.24 -4.68
N PRO A 40 -3.20 -9.83 -5.88
CA PRO A 40 -2.03 -10.50 -6.48
C PRO A 40 -0.81 -9.60 -6.53
N GLY A 41 0.32 -10.12 -6.07
CA GLY A 41 1.56 -9.38 -6.04
C GLY A 41 1.77 -8.51 -4.82
N ALA A 42 0.78 -8.44 -3.92
CA ALA A 42 0.91 -7.61 -2.72
C ALA A 42 1.91 -8.20 -1.73
N VAL A 43 2.65 -7.32 -1.10
CA VAL A 43 3.61 -7.66 -0.05
C VAL A 43 3.02 -7.23 1.29
N LEU A 44 3.10 -8.08 2.28
CA LEU A 44 2.55 -7.79 3.60
C LEU A 44 3.49 -6.91 4.42
N LEU A 45 2.96 -5.82 4.94
CA LEU A 45 3.68 -4.97 5.90
C LEU A 45 2.65 -4.38 6.85
N PRO A 46 2.31 -5.09 7.94
CA PRO A 46 1.25 -4.63 8.84
C PRO A 46 1.49 -3.22 9.37
N VAL A 47 0.42 -2.44 9.47
CA VAL A 47 0.53 -1.02 9.80
C VAL A 47 1.28 -0.79 11.10
N GLY A 48 1.10 -1.68 12.08
CA GLY A 48 1.75 -1.51 13.38
C GLY A 48 3.23 -1.83 13.39
N THR A 49 3.77 -2.35 12.28
CA THR A 49 5.17 -2.75 12.21
C THR A 49 5.99 -1.86 11.26
N ILE A 50 5.42 -0.77 10.77
CA ILE A 50 6.13 0.09 9.81
C ILE A 50 7.19 0.90 10.53
N THR A 51 8.44 0.64 10.17
CA THR A 51 9.60 1.40 10.64
C THR A 51 10.48 1.65 9.43
N GLU A 52 11.53 2.42 9.63
CA GLU A 52 12.48 2.63 8.54
C GLU A 52 13.04 1.30 8.05
N ASP A 53 13.40 0.42 8.96
CA ASP A 53 14.01 -0.85 8.61
C ASP A 53 13.04 -1.79 7.90
N THR A 54 11.81 -1.88 8.37
CA THR A 54 10.83 -2.79 7.74
C THR A 54 10.38 -2.25 6.40
N ALA A 55 10.26 -0.94 6.27
CA ALA A 55 9.83 -0.34 5.01
C ALA A 55 10.89 -0.53 3.93
N VAL A 56 12.16 -0.29 4.24
CA VAL A 56 13.22 -0.39 3.24
C VAL A 56 13.42 -1.84 2.78
N ALA A 57 13.05 -2.80 3.62
CA ALA A 57 13.15 -4.22 3.23
C ALA A 57 12.20 -4.56 2.09
N VAL A 58 11.08 -3.85 1.95
CA VAL A 58 10.09 -4.12 0.90
C VAL A 58 10.00 -2.99 -0.13
N ILE A 59 10.44 -1.78 0.22
CA ILE A 59 10.46 -0.64 -0.68
C ILE A 59 11.85 -0.03 -0.59
N ASP A 60 12.74 -0.43 -1.47
CA ASP A 60 14.15 -0.11 -1.30
C ASP A 60 14.54 1.28 -1.81
N GLU A 61 13.69 1.95 -2.58
CA GLU A 61 13.98 3.30 -3.08
C GLU A 61 12.91 4.27 -2.59
N LEU A 62 13.32 5.46 -2.22
CA LEU A 62 12.37 6.45 -1.70
C LEU A 62 11.40 6.97 -2.76
N ASP A 63 11.73 6.85 -4.03
CA ASP A 63 10.87 7.30 -5.11
C ASP A 63 10.10 6.16 -5.79
N THR A 64 10.17 4.95 -5.24
CA THR A 64 9.36 3.83 -5.73
C THR A 64 7.89 4.18 -5.61
N THR A 65 7.11 3.84 -6.64
CA THR A 65 5.66 4.00 -6.59
C THR A 65 5.08 2.91 -5.69
N VAL A 66 4.40 3.32 -4.64
CA VAL A 66 3.85 2.41 -3.64
C VAL A 66 2.34 2.57 -3.61
N LEU A 67 1.63 1.45 -3.73
CA LEU A 67 0.17 1.41 -3.65
C LEU A 67 -0.21 0.70 -2.36
N VAL A 68 -1.00 1.36 -1.51
CA VAL A 68 -1.26 0.90 -0.15
C VAL A 68 -2.74 0.64 0.03
N TYR A 69 -3.08 -0.51 0.61
CA TYR A 69 -4.47 -0.84 0.91
C TYR A 69 -4.56 -1.60 2.22
N CYS A 70 -5.77 -1.63 2.79
CA CYS A 70 -6.05 -2.46 3.95
C CYS A 70 -7.39 -3.16 3.73
N ARG A 71 -8.19 -3.32 4.78
CA ARG A 71 -9.48 -4.00 4.64
C ARG A 71 -10.57 -3.03 4.19
N SER A 72 -10.69 -1.90 4.87
CA SER A 72 -11.77 -0.94 4.62
C SER A 72 -11.28 0.48 4.35
N GLY A 73 -9.96 0.73 4.43
CA GLY A 73 -9.40 2.02 4.10
C GLY A 73 -8.90 2.84 5.28
N ASN A 74 -9.03 2.37 6.52
CA ASN A 74 -8.59 3.16 7.67
C ASN A 74 -7.11 2.95 7.98
N ARG A 75 -6.67 1.70 8.09
CA ARG A 75 -5.28 1.40 8.36
C ARG A 75 -4.36 1.85 7.22
N SER A 76 -4.88 1.81 5.99
CA SER A 76 -4.09 2.20 4.83
C SER A 76 -3.76 3.69 4.85
N LYS A 77 -4.64 4.53 5.38
CA LYS A 77 -4.35 5.95 5.51
C LYS A 77 -3.24 6.20 6.52
N THR A 78 -3.32 5.52 7.67
CA THR A 78 -2.29 5.63 8.70
C THR A 78 -0.95 5.14 8.17
N ALA A 79 -0.97 4.00 7.48
CA ALA A 79 0.25 3.41 6.92
C ALA A 79 0.86 4.33 5.85
N SER A 80 0.02 4.89 4.99
CA SER A 80 0.51 5.78 3.94
C SER A 80 1.18 7.02 4.53
N GLN A 81 0.59 7.58 5.59
CA GLN A 81 1.21 8.74 6.24
C GLN A 81 2.54 8.35 6.89
N ALA A 82 2.60 7.16 7.50
CA ALA A 82 3.85 6.70 8.10
C ALA A 82 4.95 6.57 7.04
N LEU A 83 4.61 6.08 5.86
CA LEU A 83 5.60 5.95 4.78
C LEU A 83 6.06 7.32 4.30
N VAL A 84 5.15 8.27 4.15
CA VAL A 84 5.51 9.63 3.76
C VAL A 84 6.43 10.24 4.80
N ASP A 85 6.15 10.02 6.08
CA ASP A 85 6.99 10.55 7.16
C ASP A 85 8.39 9.95 7.13
N LEU A 86 8.54 8.75 6.56
CA LEU A 86 9.86 8.12 6.40
C LEU A 86 10.61 8.61 5.17
N GLY A 87 9.98 9.42 4.32
CA GLY A 87 10.63 10.01 3.16
C GLY A 87 10.20 9.45 1.82
N TYR A 88 9.27 8.49 1.79
CA TYR A 88 8.78 7.96 0.52
C TYR A 88 7.94 9.04 -0.18
N THR A 89 8.18 9.25 -1.47
CA THR A 89 7.64 10.39 -2.19
C THR A 89 6.50 10.06 -3.13
N ASN A 90 6.27 8.77 -3.42
CA ASN A 90 5.23 8.36 -4.37
C ASN A 90 4.30 7.34 -3.74
N VAL A 91 3.55 7.77 -2.72
CA VAL A 91 2.67 6.89 -1.96
C VAL A 91 1.23 7.17 -2.34
N TYR A 92 0.52 6.11 -2.75
CA TYR A 92 -0.87 6.18 -3.18
C TYR A 92 -1.70 5.20 -2.35
N GLU A 93 -2.79 5.70 -1.78
CA GLU A 93 -3.67 4.90 -0.94
C GLU A 93 -4.96 4.68 -1.70
N PHE A 94 -5.43 3.42 -1.79
CA PHE A 94 -6.59 3.15 -2.64
C PHE A 94 -7.70 2.37 -1.93
N GLY A 95 -7.78 2.47 -0.61
CA GLY A 95 -8.94 1.97 0.14
C GLY A 95 -8.74 0.58 0.66
N GLY A 96 -9.72 -0.29 0.45
CA GLY A 96 -9.71 -1.57 1.07
C GLY A 96 -10.11 -2.70 0.14
N ILE A 97 -9.65 -3.91 0.50
CA ILE A 97 -9.92 -5.10 -0.28
C ILE A 97 -11.42 -5.43 -0.30
N ASN A 98 -12.17 -4.93 0.69
CA ASN A 98 -13.62 -5.14 0.74
C ASN A 98 -14.32 -4.63 -0.52
N ASP A 99 -13.78 -3.59 -1.13
CA ASP A 99 -14.37 -2.98 -2.32
C ASP A 99 -13.63 -3.34 -3.60
N TRP A 100 -12.60 -4.19 -3.50
CA TRP A 100 -11.75 -4.51 -4.64
C TRP A 100 -12.52 -5.39 -5.63
N PRO A 101 -12.77 -4.92 -6.86
CA PRO A 101 -13.59 -5.66 -7.81
C PRO A 101 -12.81 -6.59 -8.72
N TYR A 102 -11.53 -6.73 -8.50
CA TYR A 102 -10.66 -7.50 -9.38
C TYR A 102 -10.20 -8.76 -8.67
N GLU A 103 -9.18 -9.42 -9.21
CA GLU A 103 -8.71 -10.71 -8.71
C GLU A 103 -8.13 -10.64 -7.30
N ILE A 104 -8.33 -11.72 -6.57
CA ILE A 104 -7.75 -11.94 -5.24
C ILE A 104 -7.02 -13.28 -5.32
N GLU A 105 -5.88 -13.36 -4.66
CA GLU A 105 -5.12 -14.61 -4.59
C GLU A 105 -5.02 -15.04 -3.13
N GLU A 106 -4.97 -16.34 -2.89
CA GLU A 106 -4.87 -16.89 -1.55
C GLU A 106 -3.59 -17.66 -1.31
#